data_8148d601241e037c804794ce2644fe72
#
_entry.id   8148d601241e037c804794ce2644fe72
#
_cell.length_a   1.000
_cell.length_b   1.000
_cell.length_c   1.000
_cell.angle_alpha   90.00
_cell.angle_beta   90.00
_cell.angle_gamma   90.00
#
_symmetry.space_group_name_H-M   'P 1'
#
loop_
_entity.id
_entity.type
_entity.pdbx_description
1 polymer ?
#
loop_
_entity_poly.entity_id
_entity_poly.type
_entity_poly.pdbx_seq_one_letter_code
_entity_poly.pdbx_strand_id
1 'polypeptide(L)'
;LLKLDNKINIIYRNYKEKNDKVEIENIVKFCKKNKRKIFISNHLKIALNHDFNGLYIPAFNKNLNFKNISLKKKFKIIGSAHNLKEIRIKEKQGCEEIFISPLFKIIKKKGFLNISRFNYLCSLTKKNIVALGGINEKNFNQLHSVNSSGFASISWIKKNRPIIK
;
A
#
# COMPACT_ATOMS: atom_id res chain seq x y z
N LEU A 1 -3.41 16.42 3.15
CA LEU A 1 -4.04 15.33 3.90
C LEU A 1 -5.37 15.75 4.57
N LEU A 2 -5.51 16.98 5.07
CA LEU A 2 -6.73 17.46 5.74
C LEU A 2 -8.02 17.33 4.90
N LYS A 3 -7.91 17.49 3.57
CA LYS A 3 -9.06 17.41 2.65
C LYS A 3 -9.41 15.99 2.16
N LEU A 4 -8.73 14.96 2.67
CA LEU A 4 -9.01 13.58 2.33
C LEU A 4 -10.02 12.96 3.29
N ASP A 5 -10.87 12.05 2.80
CA ASP A 5 -11.75 11.25 3.63
C ASP A 5 -10.98 10.52 4.73
N ASN A 6 -11.52 10.50 5.95
CA ASN A 6 -10.89 9.86 7.11
C ASN A 6 -10.73 8.34 6.97
N LYS A 7 -11.46 7.70 6.08
CA LYS A 7 -11.35 6.28 5.75
C LYS A 7 -10.06 5.95 4.97
N ILE A 8 -9.37 6.97 4.40
CA ILE A 8 -8.15 6.76 3.62
C ILE A 8 -6.96 6.54 4.56
N ASN A 9 -6.32 5.39 4.45
CA ASN A 9 -5.07 5.08 5.11
C ASN A 9 -3.87 5.66 4.35
N ILE A 10 -2.76 5.90 5.05
CA ILE A 10 -1.58 6.54 4.47
C ILE A 10 -0.41 5.55 4.43
N ILE A 11 0.29 5.50 3.30
CA ILE A 11 1.60 4.84 3.19
C ILE A 11 2.65 5.94 2.99
N TYR A 12 3.45 6.20 4.02
CA TYR A 12 4.57 7.14 3.96
C TYR A 12 5.76 6.48 3.25
N ARG A 13 6.19 7.08 2.14
CA ARG A 13 7.26 6.57 1.29
C ARG A 13 8.29 7.66 1.04
N ASN A 14 9.40 7.59 1.76
CA ASN A 14 10.56 8.44 1.53
C ASN A 14 11.79 7.55 1.31
N TYR A 15 12.34 7.53 0.09
CA TYR A 15 13.51 6.72 -0.27
C TYR A 15 14.75 7.58 -0.59
N LYS A 16 14.61 8.90 -0.66
CA LYS A 16 15.65 9.80 -1.16
C LYS A 16 16.34 10.59 -0.07
N GLU A 17 15.68 10.82 1.04
CA GLU A 17 16.16 11.70 2.11
C GLU A 17 16.34 10.92 3.41
N LYS A 18 17.21 11.41 4.30
CA LYS A 18 17.21 10.94 5.69
C LYS A 18 15.82 11.18 6.26
N ASN A 19 15.22 10.14 6.81
CA ASN A 19 13.91 10.26 7.45
C ASN A 19 14.03 11.26 8.62
N ASP A 20 13.48 12.44 8.43
CA ASP A 20 13.45 13.47 9.47
C ASP A 20 12.51 13.01 10.61
N LYS A 21 13.06 12.94 11.80
CA LYS A 21 12.33 12.52 13.00
C LYS A 21 11.14 13.42 13.28
N VAL A 22 11.30 14.73 13.12
CA VAL A 22 10.24 15.72 13.36
C VAL A 22 9.10 15.54 12.36
N GLU A 23 9.43 15.35 11.07
CA GLU A 23 8.42 15.10 10.03
C GLU A 23 7.65 13.81 10.32
N ILE A 24 8.34 12.72 10.70
CA ILE A 24 7.73 11.44 11.05
C ILE A 24 6.77 11.59 12.24
N GLU A 25 7.20 12.24 13.31
CA GLU A 25 6.35 12.44 14.49
C GLU A 25 5.11 13.27 14.14
N ASN A 26 5.26 14.33 13.36
CA ASN A 26 4.16 15.18 12.94
C ASN A 26 3.13 14.44 12.10
N ILE A 27 3.57 13.64 11.11
CA ILE A 27 2.63 12.88 10.28
C ILE A 27 1.93 11.76 11.06
N VAL A 28 2.62 11.11 11.98
CA VAL A 28 2.02 10.08 12.86
C VAL A 28 0.99 10.72 13.78
N LYS A 29 1.31 11.82 14.46
CA LYS A 29 0.37 12.58 15.31
C LYS A 29 -0.86 13.03 14.52
N PHE A 30 -0.65 13.56 13.31
CA PHE A 30 -1.73 13.95 12.41
C PHE A 30 -2.66 12.78 12.08
N CYS A 31 -2.10 11.63 11.68
CA CYS A 31 -2.88 10.44 11.34
C CYS A 31 -3.67 9.91 12.53
N LYS A 32 -3.07 9.87 13.73
CA LYS A 32 -3.75 9.47 14.97
C LYS A 32 -4.93 10.39 15.30
N LYS A 33 -4.72 11.70 15.28
CA LYS A 33 -5.77 12.71 15.53
C LYS A 33 -6.96 12.53 14.58
N ASN A 34 -6.70 12.14 13.33
CA ASN A 34 -7.73 11.95 12.31
C ASN A 34 -8.20 10.49 12.17
N LYS A 35 -7.89 9.61 13.14
CA LYS A 35 -8.25 8.18 13.16
C LYS A 35 -7.84 7.41 11.88
N ARG A 36 -6.74 7.83 11.23
CA ARG A 36 -6.18 7.21 10.03
C ARG A 36 -5.09 6.22 10.39
N LYS A 37 -5.06 5.07 9.71
CA LYS A 37 -3.89 4.18 9.80
C LYS A 37 -2.76 4.74 8.94
N ILE A 38 -1.53 4.64 9.47
CA ILE A 38 -0.32 5.04 8.78
C ILE A 38 0.69 3.90 8.76
N PHE A 39 1.26 3.65 7.58
CA PHE A 39 2.30 2.66 7.34
C PHE A 39 3.55 3.35 6.84
N ILE A 40 4.72 2.88 7.23
CA ILE A 40 5.99 3.38 6.67
C ILE A 40 6.59 2.35 5.72
N SER A 41 7.17 2.83 4.64
CA SER A 41 7.77 1.96 3.63
C SER A 41 9.20 1.60 3.99
N ASN A 42 9.47 0.29 4.09
CA ASN A 42 10.81 -0.31 4.14
C ASN A 42 11.68 0.02 5.38
N HIS A 43 11.15 0.71 6.39
CA HIS A 43 11.88 1.13 7.59
C HIS A 43 11.28 0.54 8.87
N LEU A 44 11.55 -0.77 9.13
CA LEU A 44 10.96 -1.47 10.27
C LEU A 44 11.31 -0.84 11.62
N LYS A 45 12.59 -0.48 11.85
CA LYS A 45 13.00 0.16 13.11
C LYS A 45 12.22 1.43 13.39
N ILE A 46 12.03 2.27 12.36
CA ILE A 46 11.24 3.50 12.49
C ILE A 46 9.77 3.16 12.75
N ALA A 47 9.22 2.15 12.07
CA ALA A 47 7.84 1.71 12.26
C ALA A 47 7.55 1.32 13.72
N LEU A 48 8.48 0.61 14.36
CA LEU A 48 8.34 0.14 15.73
C LEU A 48 8.54 1.26 16.77
N ASN A 49 9.44 2.23 16.49
CA ASN A 49 9.79 3.30 17.41
C ASN A 49 8.82 4.49 17.40
N HIS A 50 8.08 4.70 16.32
CA HIS A 50 7.24 5.88 16.11
C HIS A 50 5.74 5.58 15.95
N ASP A 51 5.22 4.51 16.56
CA ASP A 51 3.79 4.19 16.62
C ASP A 51 3.07 4.14 15.26
N PHE A 52 3.74 3.67 14.23
CA PHE A 52 3.07 3.33 12.98
C PHE A 52 2.14 2.13 13.18
N ASN A 53 1.07 2.07 12.39
CA ASN A 53 0.16 0.93 12.38
C ASN A 53 0.74 -0.28 11.67
N GLY A 54 1.84 -0.11 10.93
CA GLY A 54 2.49 -1.22 10.24
C GLY A 54 3.61 -0.82 9.31
N LEU A 55 4.15 -1.85 8.65
CA LEU A 55 5.21 -1.77 7.66
C LEU A 55 4.65 -2.04 6.26
N TYR A 56 5.03 -1.21 5.30
CA TYR A 56 4.82 -1.50 3.88
C TYR A 56 6.14 -2.01 3.26
N ILE A 57 6.12 -3.22 2.69
CA ILE A 57 7.27 -3.84 2.03
C ILE A 57 7.14 -3.67 0.51
N PRO A 58 7.98 -2.84 -0.15
CA PRO A 58 7.92 -2.65 -1.59
C PRO A 58 8.31 -3.93 -2.36
N ALA A 59 7.90 -4.01 -3.63
CA ALA A 59 8.11 -5.17 -4.49
C ALA A 59 9.59 -5.56 -4.63
N PHE A 60 10.48 -4.58 -4.69
CA PHE A 60 11.92 -4.81 -4.80
C PHE A 60 12.56 -5.43 -3.55
N ASN A 61 11.97 -5.25 -2.37
CA ASN A 61 12.50 -5.85 -1.15
C ASN A 61 12.08 -7.32 -1.05
N LYS A 62 13.06 -8.21 -1.13
CA LYS A 62 12.89 -9.67 -1.08
C LYS A 62 13.36 -10.30 0.24
N ASN A 63 13.76 -9.47 1.23
CA ASN A 63 14.24 -9.95 2.52
C ASN A 63 13.13 -10.69 3.29
N LEU A 64 13.41 -11.88 3.80
CA LEU A 64 12.47 -12.74 4.52
C LEU A 64 12.56 -12.62 6.05
N ASN A 65 13.46 -11.80 6.58
CA ASN A 65 13.73 -11.70 8.03
C ASN A 65 12.61 -11.05 8.85
N PHE A 66 11.46 -10.79 8.25
CA PHE A 66 10.30 -10.20 8.95
C PHE A 66 9.49 -11.21 9.77
N LYS A 67 9.64 -12.53 9.49
CA LYS A 67 8.85 -13.58 10.14
C LYS A 67 9.14 -13.75 11.64
N ASN A 68 10.36 -13.47 12.08
CA ASN A 68 10.82 -13.77 13.45
C ASN A 68 10.77 -12.54 14.37
N ILE A 69 10.05 -11.50 13.98
CA ILE A 69 9.97 -10.27 14.73
C ILE A 69 8.70 -10.31 15.59
N SER A 70 8.87 -10.16 16.91
CA SER A 70 7.74 -9.95 17.81
C SER A 70 7.11 -8.59 17.51
N LEU A 71 5.95 -8.62 16.87
CA LEU A 71 5.23 -7.42 16.47
C LEU A 71 4.17 -7.06 17.54
N LYS A 72 3.89 -5.76 17.70
CA LYS A 72 2.78 -5.29 18.54
C LYS A 72 1.46 -5.90 18.03
N LYS A 73 0.54 -6.27 18.93
CA LYS A 73 -0.72 -6.99 18.65
C LYS A 73 -1.57 -6.47 17.48
N LYS A 74 -1.43 -5.20 17.11
CA LYS A 74 -2.19 -4.57 16.01
C LYS A 74 -1.29 -4.09 14.84
N PHE A 75 -0.02 -4.48 14.85
CA PHE A 75 0.93 -4.07 13.83
C PHE A 75 0.78 -4.96 12.60
N LYS A 76 0.55 -4.35 11.44
CA LYS A 76 0.33 -5.07 10.19
C LYS A 76 1.54 -5.00 9.26
N ILE A 77 1.82 -6.08 8.56
CA ILE A 77 2.75 -6.08 7.43
C ILE A 77 1.92 -6.11 6.15
N ILE A 78 2.13 -5.13 5.30
CA ILE A 78 1.51 -5.03 3.98
C ILE A 78 2.61 -4.91 2.93
N GLY A 79 2.36 -5.28 1.68
CA GLY A 79 3.42 -5.23 0.67
C GLY A 79 2.90 -5.02 -0.74
N SER A 80 3.80 -4.83 -1.71
CA SER A 80 3.42 -4.74 -3.11
C SER A 80 4.07 -5.80 -3.99
N ALA A 81 3.40 -6.15 -5.08
CA ALA A 81 3.84 -7.13 -6.07
C ALA A 81 3.36 -6.75 -7.47
N HIS A 82 4.07 -7.24 -8.51
CA HIS A 82 3.75 -7.01 -9.91
C HIS A 82 3.43 -8.31 -10.66
N ASN A 83 3.72 -9.46 -10.07
CA ASN A 83 3.55 -10.78 -10.66
C ASN A 83 3.43 -11.85 -9.56
N LEU A 84 3.11 -13.08 -9.96
CA LEU A 84 2.92 -14.21 -9.04
C LEU A 84 4.16 -14.51 -8.20
N LYS A 85 5.37 -14.44 -8.78
CA LYS A 85 6.62 -14.70 -8.05
C LYS A 85 6.78 -13.72 -6.89
N GLU A 86 6.48 -12.44 -7.12
CA GLU A 86 6.55 -11.41 -6.08
C GLU A 86 5.42 -11.56 -5.04
N ILE A 87 4.22 -12.00 -5.45
CA ILE A 87 3.13 -12.34 -4.51
C ILE A 87 3.60 -13.45 -3.55
N ARG A 88 4.21 -14.51 -4.05
CA ARG A 88 4.74 -15.60 -3.20
C ARG A 88 5.81 -15.12 -2.21
N ILE A 89 6.64 -14.16 -2.63
CA ILE A 89 7.61 -13.53 -1.72
C ILE A 89 6.89 -12.73 -0.62
N LYS A 90 5.85 -11.95 -0.96
CA LYS A 90 5.07 -11.20 0.03
C LYS A 90 4.33 -12.10 1.01
N GLU A 91 3.80 -13.23 0.56
CA GLU A 91 3.22 -14.26 1.43
C GLU A 91 4.25 -14.79 2.43
N LYS A 92 5.46 -15.13 1.94
CA LYS A 92 6.58 -15.58 2.80
C LYS A 92 7.04 -14.50 3.77
N GLN A 93 6.96 -13.23 3.40
CA GLN A 93 7.26 -12.09 4.28
C GLN A 93 6.19 -11.83 5.33
N GLY A 94 5.07 -12.57 5.33
CA GLY A 94 3.99 -12.42 6.30
C GLY A 94 3.03 -11.27 5.98
N CYS A 95 3.00 -10.77 4.74
CA CYS A 95 2.06 -9.71 4.36
C CYS A 95 0.62 -10.18 4.50
N GLU A 96 -0.20 -9.38 5.21
CA GLU A 96 -1.64 -9.60 5.34
C GLU A 96 -2.40 -9.07 4.11
N GLU A 97 -1.92 -7.97 3.54
CA GLU A 97 -2.48 -7.32 2.36
C GLU A 97 -1.39 -7.12 1.30
N ILE A 98 -1.69 -7.43 0.03
CA ILE A 98 -0.75 -7.30 -1.08
C ILE A 98 -1.30 -6.35 -2.13
N PHE A 99 -0.57 -5.28 -2.40
CA PHE A 99 -0.89 -4.27 -3.41
C PHE A 99 -0.37 -4.74 -4.76
N ILE A 100 -1.26 -5.14 -5.67
CA ILE A 100 -0.88 -5.59 -7.01
C ILE A 100 -0.95 -4.42 -8.00
N SER A 101 0.11 -4.21 -8.77
CA SER A 101 0.23 -3.09 -9.71
C SER A 101 1.07 -3.40 -10.94
N PRO A 102 0.90 -2.63 -12.04
CA PRO A 102 -0.16 -1.65 -12.22
C PRO A 102 -1.43 -2.30 -12.81
N LEU A 103 -2.59 -1.99 -12.24
CA LEU A 103 -3.88 -2.48 -12.74
C LEU A 103 -4.20 -1.86 -14.11
N PHE A 104 -4.12 -0.53 -14.21
CA PHE A 104 -4.37 0.25 -15.43
C PHE A 104 -3.09 0.90 -15.94
N LYS A 105 -3.13 1.35 -17.21
CA LYS A 105 -2.01 2.02 -17.88
C LYS A 105 -1.52 3.24 -17.11
N ILE A 106 -0.22 3.36 -16.93
CA ILE A 106 0.47 4.51 -16.35
C ILE A 106 1.34 5.13 -17.45
N ILE A 107 1.23 6.45 -17.68
CA ILE A 107 1.88 7.17 -18.79
C ILE A 107 3.39 6.89 -18.86
N LYS A 108 4.06 6.77 -17.73
CA LYS A 108 5.53 6.60 -17.64
C LYS A 108 6.00 5.14 -17.45
N LYS A 109 5.10 4.15 -17.55
CA LYS A 109 5.48 2.74 -17.37
C LYS A 109 5.04 1.91 -18.57
N LYS A 110 5.92 1.01 -19.01
CA LYS A 110 5.58 -0.01 -20.01
C LYS A 110 4.77 -1.12 -19.33
N GLY A 111 3.63 -1.47 -19.93
CA GLY A 111 2.78 -2.59 -19.50
C GLY A 111 1.88 -2.29 -18.29
N PHE A 112 0.77 -3.02 -18.24
CA PHE A 112 -0.20 -3.06 -17.15
C PHE A 112 -0.93 -4.41 -17.18
N LEU A 113 -1.59 -4.76 -16.09
CA LEU A 113 -2.21 -6.09 -15.95
C LEU A 113 -3.54 -6.20 -16.70
N ASN A 114 -4.31 -5.14 -16.81
CA ASN A 114 -5.74 -5.12 -17.08
C ASN A 114 -6.56 -5.90 -16.01
N ILE A 115 -7.90 -5.85 -16.09
CA ILE A 115 -8.80 -6.46 -15.10
C ILE A 115 -8.68 -8.00 -15.12
N SER A 116 -8.67 -8.63 -16.29
CA SER A 116 -8.62 -10.08 -16.40
C SER A 116 -7.37 -10.69 -15.78
N ARG A 117 -6.19 -10.17 -16.13
CA ARG A 117 -4.91 -10.61 -15.55
C ARG A 117 -4.81 -10.32 -14.06
N PHE A 118 -5.34 -9.18 -13.62
CA PHE A 118 -5.38 -8.83 -12.22
C PHE A 118 -6.22 -9.83 -11.43
N ASN A 119 -7.46 -10.11 -11.88
CA ASN A 119 -8.36 -11.05 -11.25
C ASN A 119 -7.80 -12.48 -11.24
N TYR A 120 -7.10 -12.88 -12.29
CA TYR A 120 -6.36 -14.14 -12.31
C TYR A 120 -5.29 -14.20 -11.23
N LEU A 121 -4.50 -13.14 -11.03
CA LEU A 121 -3.52 -13.10 -9.93
C LEU A 121 -4.18 -13.15 -8.56
N CYS A 122 -5.35 -12.50 -8.40
CA CYS A 122 -6.12 -12.56 -7.16
C CYS A 122 -6.57 -14.01 -6.84
N SER A 123 -7.00 -14.78 -7.83
CA SER A 123 -7.43 -16.16 -7.62
C SER A 123 -6.31 -17.11 -7.18
N LEU A 124 -5.06 -16.73 -7.40
CA LEU A 124 -3.88 -17.53 -7.04
C LEU A 124 -3.38 -17.30 -5.62
N THR A 125 -4.03 -16.45 -4.82
CA THR A 125 -3.62 -16.16 -3.44
C THR A 125 -4.81 -16.09 -2.50
N LYS A 126 -4.61 -16.47 -1.24
CA LYS A 126 -5.60 -16.32 -0.16
C LYS A 126 -5.45 -14.97 0.60
N LYS A 127 -4.49 -14.14 0.21
CA LYS A 127 -4.25 -12.84 0.85
C LYS A 127 -5.23 -11.79 0.35
N ASN A 128 -5.52 -10.80 1.20
CA ASN A 128 -6.29 -9.65 0.79
C ASN A 128 -5.52 -8.85 -0.27
N ILE A 129 -6.15 -8.63 -1.42
CA ILE A 129 -5.51 -7.91 -2.53
C ILE A 129 -6.06 -6.48 -2.61
N VAL A 130 -5.15 -5.54 -2.76
CA VAL A 130 -5.46 -4.13 -2.98
C VAL A 130 -5.03 -3.74 -4.40
N ALA A 131 -5.95 -3.18 -5.17
CA ALA A 131 -5.66 -2.71 -6.52
C ALA A 131 -4.82 -1.42 -6.49
N LEU A 132 -3.74 -1.38 -7.27
CA LEU A 132 -2.85 -0.22 -7.33
C LEU A 132 -2.41 0.05 -8.78
N GLY A 133 -2.22 1.34 -9.09
CA GLY A 133 -1.59 1.81 -10.33
C GLY A 133 -2.55 2.12 -11.46
N GLY A 134 -2.43 3.35 -11.95
CA GLY A 134 -3.24 3.88 -13.04
C GLY A 134 -4.69 4.25 -12.68
N ILE A 135 -5.11 4.04 -11.44
CA ILE A 135 -6.46 4.35 -10.97
C ILE A 135 -6.66 5.87 -10.91
N ASN A 136 -7.74 6.32 -11.53
CA ASN A 136 -8.15 7.71 -11.61
C ASN A 136 -9.68 7.80 -11.80
N GLU A 137 -10.22 9.01 -11.84
CA GLU A 137 -11.65 9.27 -11.97
C GLU A 137 -12.30 8.58 -13.18
N LYS A 138 -11.63 8.58 -14.33
CA LYS A 138 -12.16 8.01 -15.58
C LYS A 138 -12.35 6.49 -15.54
N ASN A 139 -11.55 5.78 -14.74
CA ASN A 139 -11.58 4.32 -14.65
C ASN A 139 -12.02 3.80 -13.28
N PHE A 140 -12.42 4.68 -12.38
CA PHE A 140 -12.84 4.31 -11.02
C PHE A 140 -14.01 3.33 -11.01
N ASN A 141 -15.00 3.55 -11.86
CA ASN A 141 -16.17 2.66 -11.98
C ASN A 141 -15.80 1.23 -12.41
N GLN A 142 -14.69 1.04 -13.11
CA GLN A 142 -14.24 -0.29 -13.51
C GLN A 142 -13.75 -1.13 -12.31
N LEU A 143 -13.50 -0.51 -11.15
CA LEU A 143 -13.11 -1.25 -9.95
C LEU A 143 -14.21 -2.19 -9.43
N HIS A 144 -15.46 -2.00 -9.80
CA HIS A 144 -16.55 -2.95 -9.49
C HIS A 144 -16.33 -4.34 -10.10
N SER A 145 -15.54 -4.44 -11.19
CA SER A 145 -15.19 -5.70 -11.85
C SER A 145 -13.86 -6.27 -11.40
N VAL A 146 -13.24 -5.69 -10.37
CA VAL A 146 -11.90 -6.06 -9.88
C VAL A 146 -12.03 -6.83 -8.57
N ASN A 147 -11.47 -8.04 -8.52
CA ASN A 147 -11.46 -8.90 -7.33
C ASN A 147 -10.45 -8.40 -6.29
N SER A 148 -10.69 -7.21 -5.74
CA SER A 148 -9.83 -6.61 -4.71
C SER A 148 -10.65 -6.18 -3.50
N SER A 149 -10.05 -6.22 -2.33
CA SER A 149 -10.64 -5.74 -1.06
C SER A 149 -10.61 -4.22 -0.93
N GLY A 150 -9.92 -3.54 -1.85
CA GLY A 150 -9.79 -2.10 -1.85
C GLY A 150 -8.84 -1.62 -2.95
N PHE A 151 -8.61 -0.33 -2.99
CA PHE A 151 -7.68 0.27 -3.95
C PHE A 151 -6.77 1.29 -3.32
N ALA A 152 -5.68 1.61 -4.02
CA ALA A 152 -4.75 2.69 -3.68
C ALA A 152 -4.39 3.51 -4.91
N SER A 153 -4.19 4.78 -4.71
CA SER A 153 -3.75 5.69 -5.78
C SER A 153 -2.78 6.75 -5.23
N ILE A 154 -1.85 7.17 -6.08
CA ILE A 154 -0.89 8.23 -5.74
C ILE A 154 -1.24 9.51 -6.47
N SER A 155 -1.30 9.45 -7.80
CA SER A 155 -1.45 10.65 -8.65
C SER A 155 -2.84 11.27 -8.53
N TRP A 156 -3.87 10.44 -8.51
CA TRP A 156 -5.26 10.91 -8.42
C TRP A 156 -5.51 11.60 -7.07
N ILE A 157 -5.08 10.99 -5.97
CA ILE A 157 -5.22 11.57 -4.62
C ILE A 157 -4.45 12.88 -4.50
N LYS A 158 -3.26 12.98 -5.12
CA LYS A 158 -2.47 14.22 -5.12
C LYS A 158 -3.15 15.36 -5.89
N LYS A 159 -3.77 15.05 -7.04
CA LYS A 159 -4.37 16.05 -7.93
C LYS A 159 -5.76 16.48 -7.47
N ASN A 160 -6.66 15.54 -7.22
CA ASN A 160 -8.09 15.79 -7.14
C ASN A 160 -8.65 15.66 -5.73
N ARG A 161 -7.88 15.10 -4.78
CA ARG A 161 -8.30 14.90 -3.38
C ARG A 161 -9.74 14.35 -3.29
N PRO A 162 -10.04 13.22 -3.94
CA PRO A 162 -11.40 12.74 -4.10
C PRO A 162 -12.05 12.45 -2.74
N ILE A 163 -13.31 12.84 -2.61
CA ILE A 163 -14.19 12.34 -1.56
C ILE A 163 -14.71 10.99 -2.07
N ILE A 164 -14.39 9.92 -1.37
CA ILE A 164 -14.86 8.58 -1.70
C ILE A 164 -16.18 8.39 -0.97
N LYS A 165 -17.25 8.40 -1.74
CA LYS A 165 -18.61 8.10 -1.23
C LYS A 165 -18.78 6.62 -1.00
#